data_9612e575d972d467ae526ab2ea0bce65
#
_entry.id   9612e575d972d467ae526ab2ea0bce65
#
_cell.length_a   1.000
_cell.length_b   1.000
_cell.length_c   1.000
_cell.angle_alpha   90.00
_cell.angle_beta   90.00
_cell.angle_gamma   90.00
#
_symmetry.space_group_name_H-M   'P 1'
#
loop_
_entity.id
_entity.type
_entity.pdbx_description
1 polymer ?
#
loop_
_entity_poly.entity_id
_entity_poly.type
_entity_poly.pdbx_seq_one_letter_code
_entity_poly.pdbx_strand_id
1 'polypeptide(L)'
;GDVKTIQVPVGGVLQTMLVKDGERVSKGQVLLRLDNEATKDREQSLRKSIAAKQEQLQLKQVELQRYLNLNDTEQSVLRQNLALEKQILDRLESLKRVGASAELQYLQQRNKVREVEGDLSKTTVDRQRQVSILEQAAQQLQGELADLQSRLTESRINIRYQDIRSPVDGVVFDLKPTGPGFVAQGSEPVMKIVPYDNLQAKVEIDSSKIGFVRVGKPVDISIDSFPSSDFGVLHGTLRRIGSDALPPDQLKQTYRYPAEIQLQSQQLKLKNGASLPLQVGMSLKANIKLRKVTYLQLLLGEFQDKADSLKRL
;
A
#
# COMPACT_ATOMS: atom_id res chain seq x y z
N GLY A 1 13.80 -18.53 -2.45
CA GLY A 1 13.43 -17.15 -2.15
C GLY A 1 13.89 -16.74 -0.77
N ASP A 2 14.04 -15.44 -0.56
CA ASP A 2 14.44 -14.95 0.77
C ASP A 2 13.32 -15.19 1.76
N VAL A 3 13.67 -15.59 2.97
CA VAL A 3 12.74 -15.72 4.09
C VAL A 3 12.03 -14.39 4.30
N LYS A 4 10.71 -14.41 4.35
CA LYS A 4 9.89 -13.21 4.60
C LYS A 4 9.57 -13.11 6.08
N THR A 5 10.11 -12.11 6.72
CA THR A 5 9.78 -11.79 8.11
C THR A 5 8.43 -11.08 8.14
N ILE A 6 7.47 -11.62 8.88
CA ILE A 6 6.15 -11.05 9.07
C ILE A 6 6.17 -10.21 10.35
N GLN A 7 5.85 -8.94 10.18
CA GLN A 7 5.74 -7.98 11.28
C GLN A 7 4.30 -7.55 11.46
N VAL A 8 3.94 -7.15 12.66
CA VAL A 8 2.65 -6.56 12.97
C VAL A 8 2.70 -5.05 12.66
N PRO A 9 1.94 -4.56 11.65
CA PRO A 9 2.02 -3.15 11.28
C PRO A 9 1.53 -2.19 12.37
N VAL A 10 0.52 -2.62 13.12
CA VAL A 10 -0.10 -1.85 14.22
C VAL A 10 -0.17 -2.76 15.44
N GLY A 11 0.30 -2.28 16.60
CA GLY A 11 0.22 -3.05 17.83
C GLY A 11 -1.21 -3.36 18.25
N GLY A 12 -1.40 -4.48 18.92
CA GLY A 12 -2.71 -4.91 19.40
C GLY A 12 -2.67 -6.26 20.09
N VAL A 13 -3.83 -6.67 20.63
CA VAL A 13 -4.00 -7.95 21.28
C VAL A 13 -4.38 -9.00 20.24
N LEU A 14 -3.70 -10.14 20.25
CA LEU A 14 -4.04 -11.28 19.37
C LEU A 14 -5.38 -11.88 19.78
N GLN A 15 -6.37 -11.81 18.88
CA GLN A 15 -7.68 -12.41 19.06
C GLN A 15 -7.69 -13.89 18.65
N THR A 16 -7.12 -14.17 17.46
CA THR A 16 -7.13 -15.52 16.89
C THR A 16 -5.83 -15.82 16.18
N MET A 17 -5.28 -17.00 16.44
CA MET A 17 -4.17 -17.58 15.72
C MET A 17 -4.71 -18.65 14.76
N LEU A 18 -4.51 -18.48 13.46
CA LEU A 18 -5.07 -19.32 12.40
C LEU A 18 -4.06 -20.29 11.80
N VAL A 19 -2.81 -20.22 12.23
CA VAL A 19 -1.72 -21.06 11.73
C VAL A 19 -0.83 -21.55 12.85
N LYS A 20 -0.12 -22.65 12.60
CA LYS A 20 0.89 -23.24 13.50
C LYS A 20 2.27 -23.20 12.87
N ASP A 21 3.29 -23.34 13.70
CA ASP A 21 4.66 -23.48 13.20
C ASP A 21 4.80 -24.75 12.34
N GLY A 22 5.47 -24.66 11.21
CA GLY A 22 5.57 -25.73 10.21
C GLY A 22 4.38 -25.85 9.24
N GLU A 23 3.31 -25.07 9.40
CA GLU A 23 2.13 -25.13 8.54
C GLU A 23 2.37 -24.45 7.18
N ARG A 24 1.79 -25.04 6.13
CA ARG A 24 1.81 -24.47 4.77
C ARG A 24 0.74 -23.39 4.64
N VAL A 25 1.13 -22.26 4.08
CA VAL A 25 0.25 -21.11 3.87
C VAL A 25 0.33 -20.62 2.44
N SER A 26 -0.79 -20.09 1.96
CA SER A 26 -0.89 -19.47 0.64
C SER A 26 -0.77 -17.95 0.72
N LYS A 27 -0.31 -17.34 -0.36
CA LYS A 27 -0.27 -15.87 -0.49
C LYS A 27 -1.66 -15.27 -0.23
N GLY A 28 -1.74 -14.27 0.65
CA GLY A 28 -2.98 -13.60 1.04
C GLY A 28 -3.76 -14.30 2.15
N GLN A 29 -3.39 -15.53 2.54
CA GLN A 29 -4.02 -16.23 3.67
C GLN A 29 -3.83 -15.45 4.97
N VAL A 30 -4.89 -15.33 5.77
CA VAL A 30 -4.83 -14.72 7.11
C VAL A 30 -4.10 -15.68 8.05
N LEU A 31 -3.07 -15.18 8.71
CA LEU A 31 -2.23 -15.94 9.64
C LEU A 31 -2.63 -15.69 11.08
N LEU A 32 -2.78 -14.43 11.42
CA LEU A 32 -3.15 -13.95 12.75
C LEU A 32 -4.23 -12.88 12.61
N ARG A 33 -5.11 -12.78 13.58
CA ARG A 33 -6.09 -11.71 13.68
C ARG A 33 -5.93 -11.01 15.02
N LEU A 34 -5.69 -9.70 14.98
CA LEU A 34 -5.73 -8.84 16.15
C LEU A 34 -7.16 -8.44 16.47
N ASP A 35 -7.42 -8.10 17.71
CA ASP A 35 -8.70 -7.55 18.13
C ASP A 35 -9.00 -6.25 17.38
N ASN A 36 -10.18 -6.19 16.78
CA ASN A 36 -10.61 -5.09 15.94
C ASN A 36 -12.00 -4.54 16.30
N GLU A 37 -12.56 -4.95 17.42
CA GLU A 37 -13.92 -4.56 17.83
C GLU A 37 -14.03 -3.03 17.97
N ALA A 38 -13.16 -2.43 18.76
CA ALA A 38 -13.14 -0.96 18.94
C ALA A 38 -12.92 -0.19 17.63
N THR A 39 -12.11 -0.74 16.71
CA THR A 39 -11.85 -0.09 15.41
C THR A 39 -13.05 -0.20 14.48
N LYS A 40 -13.78 -1.29 14.51
CA LYS A 40 -15.05 -1.48 13.76
C LYS A 40 -16.15 -0.56 14.29
N ASP A 41 -16.28 -0.45 15.60
CA ASP A 41 -17.24 0.46 16.23
C ASP A 41 -16.95 1.91 15.84
N ARG A 42 -15.68 2.30 15.83
CA ARG A 42 -15.24 3.61 15.35
C ARG A 42 -15.59 3.82 13.87
N GLU A 43 -15.34 2.83 13.00
CA GLU A 43 -15.74 2.89 11.59
C GLU A 43 -17.24 3.11 11.43
N GLN A 44 -18.06 2.36 12.16
CA GLN A 44 -19.51 2.49 12.13
C GLN A 44 -19.97 3.88 12.61
N SER A 45 -19.39 4.41 13.69
CA SER A 45 -19.67 5.74 14.19
C SER A 45 -19.33 6.83 13.15
N LEU A 46 -18.15 6.71 12.51
CA LEU A 46 -17.73 7.63 11.44
C LEU A 46 -18.70 7.61 10.25
N ARG A 47 -19.16 6.43 9.84
CA ARG A 47 -20.17 6.31 8.76
C ARG A 47 -21.48 7.00 9.10
N LYS A 48 -21.98 6.88 10.34
CA LYS A 48 -23.17 7.57 10.81
C LYS A 48 -22.97 9.10 10.80
N SER A 49 -21.81 9.57 11.26
CA SER A 49 -21.48 11.00 11.26
C SER A 49 -21.40 11.57 9.83
N ILE A 50 -20.82 10.83 8.89
CA ILE A 50 -20.76 11.21 7.47
C ILE A 50 -22.16 11.33 6.89
N ALA A 51 -23.04 10.35 7.12
CA ALA A 51 -24.41 10.38 6.62
C ALA A 51 -25.18 11.61 7.16
N ALA A 52 -25.07 11.90 8.46
CA ALA A 52 -25.71 13.06 9.07
C ALA A 52 -25.18 14.38 8.49
N LYS A 53 -23.86 14.50 8.23
CA LYS A 53 -23.28 15.69 7.61
C LYS A 53 -23.65 15.83 6.14
N GLN A 54 -23.79 14.74 5.40
CA GLN A 54 -24.29 14.75 4.02
C GLN A 54 -25.73 15.27 3.96
N GLU A 55 -26.59 14.82 4.88
CA GLU A 55 -27.97 15.33 5.00
C GLU A 55 -28.00 16.81 5.31
N GLN A 56 -27.18 17.29 6.26
CA GLN A 56 -27.07 18.72 6.58
C GLN A 56 -26.64 19.56 5.36
N LEU A 57 -25.67 19.06 4.58
CA LEU A 57 -25.21 19.73 3.36
C LEU A 57 -26.33 19.80 2.32
N GLN A 58 -27.07 18.71 2.12
CA GLN A 58 -28.21 18.68 1.21
C GLN A 58 -29.30 19.67 1.62
N LEU A 59 -29.63 19.76 2.92
CA LEU A 59 -30.58 20.73 3.44
C LEU A 59 -30.12 22.16 3.17
N LYS A 60 -28.83 22.48 3.34
CA LYS A 60 -28.27 23.80 3.03
C LYS A 60 -28.36 24.16 1.54
N GLN A 61 -28.12 23.17 0.67
CA GLN A 61 -28.30 23.37 -0.78
C GLN A 61 -29.74 23.61 -1.17
N VAL A 62 -30.68 22.89 -0.56
CA VAL A 62 -32.12 23.12 -0.77
C VAL A 62 -32.55 24.52 -0.23
N GLU A 63 -32.04 24.92 0.92
CA GLU A 63 -32.26 26.23 1.48
C GLU A 63 -31.80 27.36 0.54
N LEU A 64 -30.58 27.23 0.00
CA LEU A 64 -30.04 28.17 -0.99
C LEU A 64 -30.94 28.25 -2.24
N GLN A 65 -31.34 27.11 -2.78
CA GLN A 65 -32.19 27.09 -3.98
C GLN A 65 -33.56 27.74 -3.73
N ARG A 66 -34.16 27.46 -2.59
CA ARG A 66 -35.46 28.12 -2.19
C ARG A 66 -35.31 29.62 -2.05
N TYR A 67 -34.21 30.06 -1.41
CA TYR A 67 -33.95 31.49 -1.26
C TYR A 67 -33.75 32.16 -2.63
N LEU A 68 -32.98 31.56 -3.53
CA LEU A 68 -32.79 32.09 -4.88
C LEU A 68 -34.12 32.25 -5.63
N ASN A 69 -34.97 31.22 -5.59
CA ASN A 69 -36.29 31.27 -6.25
C ASN A 69 -37.22 32.38 -5.69
N LEU A 70 -37.23 32.54 -4.36
CA LEU A 70 -38.01 33.61 -3.71
C LEU A 70 -37.48 34.98 -4.12
N ASN A 71 -36.19 35.21 -4.05
CA ASN A 71 -35.57 36.47 -4.40
C ASN A 71 -35.74 36.79 -5.90
N ASP A 72 -35.64 35.82 -6.79
CA ASP A 72 -35.91 36.00 -8.23
C ASP A 72 -37.35 36.43 -8.49
N THR A 73 -38.32 35.86 -7.77
CA THR A 73 -39.72 36.26 -7.83
C THR A 73 -39.91 37.70 -7.35
N GLU A 74 -39.37 38.07 -6.19
CA GLU A 74 -39.41 39.40 -5.64
C GLU A 74 -38.82 40.47 -6.58
N GLN A 75 -37.61 40.20 -7.10
CA GLN A 75 -36.95 41.07 -8.08
C GLN A 75 -37.75 41.20 -9.37
N SER A 76 -38.42 40.15 -9.83
CA SER A 76 -39.29 40.20 -11.01
C SER A 76 -40.47 41.14 -10.79
N VAL A 77 -41.12 41.04 -9.65
CA VAL A 77 -42.26 41.96 -9.26
C VAL A 77 -41.77 43.40 -9.18
N LEU A 78 -40.64 43.65 -8.50
CA LEU A 78 -40.06 44.99 -8.37
C LEU A 78 -39.70 45.59 -9.73
N ARG A 79 -39.15 44.80 -10.66
CA ARG A 79 -38.81 45.25 -12.03
C ARG A 79 -40.06 45.61 -12.82
N GLN A 80 -41.15 44.81 -12.71
CA GLN A 80 -42.42 45.12 -13.35
C GLN A 80 -43.05 46.42 -12.80
N ASN A 81 -43.04 46.59 -11.48
CA ASN A 81 -43.50 47.79 -10.83
C ASN A 81 -42.67 49.00 -11.26
N LEU A 82 -41.33 48.87 -11.29
CA LEU A 82 -40.43 49.92 -11.73
C LEU A 82 -40.72 50.35 -13.17
N ALA A 83 -40.94 49.39 -14.07
CA ALA A 83 -41.30 49.70 -15.45
C ALA A 83 -42.59 50.46 -15.56
N LEU A 84 -43.62 50.08 -14.78
CA LEU A 84 -44.91 50.81 -14.73
C LEU A 84 -44.75 52.24 -14.19
N GLU A 85 -44.03 52.39 -13.05
CA GLU A 85 -43.82 53.69 -12.45
C GLU A 85 -42.97 54.61 -13.36
N LYS A 86 -42.05 54.12 -14.10
CA LYS A 86 -41.28 54.84 -15.14
C LYS A 86 -42.19 55.32 -16.28
N GLN A 87 -43.08 54.45 -16.77
CA GLN A 87 -44.06 54.87 -17.80
C GLN A 87 -44.96 55.98 -17.34
N ILE A 88 -45.43 55.97 -16.08
CA ILE A 88 -46.24 57.04 -15.49
C ILE A 88 -45.43 58.34 -15.39
N LEU A 89 -44.16 58.23 -14.96
CA LEU A 89 -43.23 59.36 -14.88
C LEU A 89 -43.03 60.04 -16.24
N ASP A 90 -42.76 59.23 -17.32
CA ASP A 90 -42.61 59.76 -18.68
C ASP A 90 -43.87 60.51 -19.20
N ARG A 91 -45.04 59.98 -18.90
CA ARG A 91 -46.32 60.65 -19.25
C ARG A 91 -46.45 61.95 -18.52
N LEU A 92 -46.15 62.01 -17.22
CA LEU A 92 -46.26 63.28 -16.39
C LEU A 92 -45.19 64.29 -16.86
N GLU A 93 -44.01 63.85 -17.26
CA GLU A 93 -43.00 64.73 -17.83
C GLU A 93 -43.48 65.37 -19.14
N SER A 94 -44.11 64.56 -20.01
CA SER A 94 -44.66 65.03 -21.27
C SER A 94 -45.80 66.09 -21.01
N LEU A 95 -46.69 65.86 -20.04
CA LEU A 95 -47.74 66.78 -19.63
C LEU A 95 -47.22 68.10 -19.03
N LYS A 96 -46.13 67.97 -18.23
CA LYS A 96 -45.40 69.14 -17.68
C LYS A 96 -44.85 70.05 -18.80
N ARG A 97 -44.30 69.48 -19.86
CA ARG A 97 -43.73 70.24 -21.00
C ARG A 97 -44.78 70.99 -21.80
N VAL A 98 -46.05 70.54 -21.79
CA VAL A 98 -47.20 71.20 -22.51
C VAL A 98 -47.89 72.20 -21.64
N GLY A 99 -47.40 72.54 -20.41
CA GLY A 99 -47.94 73.51 -19.53
C GLY A 99 -49.15 73.05 -18.71
N ALA A 100 -49.52 71.79 -18.74
CA ALA A 100 -50.55 71.22 -17.86
C ALA A 100 -49.93 71.00 -16.46
N SER A 101 -50.38 71.78 -15.49
CA SER A 101 -49.91 71.96 -14.12
C SER A 101 -49.81 70.63 -13.35
N ALA A 102 -48.69 69.95 -13.48
CA ALA A 102 -48.47 68.67 -12.81
C ALA A 102 -47.08 68.59 -12.12
N GLU A 103 -46.47 69.72 -11.79
CA GLU A 103 -45.11 69.73 -11.23
C GLU A 103 -45.05 68.97 -9.90
N LEU A 104 -45.95 69.10 -9.02
CA LEU A 104 -46.06 68.37 -7.77
C LEU A 104 -46.22 66.86 -8.02
N GLN A 105 -47.11 66.49 -8.94
CA GLN A 105 -47.37 65.10 -9.30
C GLN A 105 -46.14 64.49 -9.94
N TYR A 106 -45.43 65.22 -10.81
CA TYR A 106 -44.14 64.74 -11.40
C TYR A 106 -43.08 64.50 -10.31
N LEU A 107 -42.95 65.44 -9.34
CA LEU A 107 -41.97 65.22 -8.25
C LEU A 107 -42.31 64.05 -7.34
N GLN A 108 -43.63 63.91 -7.03
CA GLN A 108 -44.10 62.74 -6.27
C GLN A 108 -43.82 61.42 -7.01
N GLN A 109 -44.12 61.35 -8.30
CA GLN A 109 -43.88 60.18 -9.11
C GLN A 109 -42.37 59.84 -9.25
N ARG A 110 -41.54 60.89 -9.43
CA ARG A 110 -40.09 60.74 -9.45
C ARG A 110 -39.55 60.15 -8.15
N ASN A 111 -40.06 60.55 -7.02
CA ASN A 111 -39.70 59.99 -5.72
C ASN A 111 -40.13 58.54 -5.60
N LYS A 112 -41.30 58.17 -6.11
CA LYS A 112 -41.80 56.78 -6.12
C LYS A 112 -40.92 55.85 -7.00
N VAL A 113 -40.48 56.33 -8.19
CA VAL A 113 -39.55 55.61 -9.02
C VAL A 113 -38.26 55.38 -8.27
N ARG A 114 -37.71 56.39 -7.58
CA ARG A 114 -36.48 56.27 -6.78
C ARG A 114 -36.62 55.24 -5.63
N GLU A 115 -37.79 55.22 -4.99
CA GLU A 115 -38.10 54.28 -3.91
C GLU A 115 -38.06 52.84 -4.43
N VAL A 116 -38.76 52.54 -5.53
CA VAL A 116 -38.77 51.22 -6.14
C VAL A 116 -37.37 50.81 -6.67
N GLU A 117 -36.60 51.76 -7.24
CA GLU A 117 -35.20 51.53 -7.62
C GLU A 117 -34.33 51.18 -6.41
N GLY A 118 -34.52 51.88 -5.30
CA GLY A 118 -33.85 51.59 -4.04
C GLY A 118 -34.18 50.23 -3.48
N ASP A 119 -35.46 49.83 -3.51
CA ASP A 119 -35.90 48.49 -3.06
C ASP A 119 -35.30 47.39 -3.93
N LEU A 120 -35.31 47.56 -5.26
CA LEU A 120 -34.68 46.59 -6.17
C LEU A 120 -33.19 46.46 -5.91
N SER A 121 -32.49 47.59 -5.69
CA SER A 121 -31.07 47.60 -5.35
C SER A 121 -30.82 46.87 -4.03
N LYS A 122 -31.61 47.15 -3.00
CA LYS A 122 -31.55 46.51 -1.69
C LYS A 122 -31.73 44.98 -1.79
N THR A 123 -32.77 44.56 -2.50
CA THR A 123 -33.05 43.13 -2.73
C THR A 123 -31.87 42.42 -3.43
N THR A 124 -31.21 43.11 -4.35
CA THR A 124 -30.01 42.58 -5.03
C THR A 124 -28.82 42.41 -4.08
N VAL A 125 -28.56 43.42 -3.23
CA VAL A 125 -27.48 43.36 -2.24
C VAL A 125 -27.75 42.29 -1.17
N ASP A 126 -29.01 42.23 -0.68
CA ASP A 126 -29.41 41.20 0.29
C ASP A 126 -29.29 39.81 -0.28
N ARG A 127 -29.61 39.61 -1.57
CA ARG A 127 -29.38 38.35 -2.29
C ARG A 127 -27.89 37.94 -2.21
N GLN A 128 -27.01 38.84 -2.61
CA GLN A 128 -25.57 38.53 -2.63
C GLN A 128 -25.04 38.17 -1.24
N ARG A 129 -25.45 38.92 -0.22
CA ARG A 129 -25.09 38.66 1.18
C ARG A 129 -25.57 37.28 1.64
N GLN A 130 -26.86 36.98 1.40
CA GLN A 130 -27.45 35.71 1.87
C GLN A 130 -26.86 34.49 1.12
N VAL A 131 -26.64 34.60 -0.19
CA VAL A 131 -25.95 33.55 -0.98
C VAL A 131 -24.57 33.28 -0.41
N SER A 132 -23.79 34.34 -0.15
CA SER A 132 -22.44 34.17 0.42
C SER A 132 -22.45 33.46 1.79
N ILE A 133 -23.44 33.79 2.66
CA ILE A 133 -23.58 33.13 3.97
C ILE A 133 -23.89 31.62 3.79
N LEU A 134 -24.84 31.29 2.91
CA LEU A 134 -25.24 29.89 2.69
C LEU A 134 -24.17 29.08 2.00
N GLU A 135 -23.45 29.66 1.02
CA GLU A 135 -22.33 29.02 0.36
C GLU A 135 -21.17 28.78 1.34
N GLN A 136 -20.85 29.75 2.20
CA GLN A 136 -19.83 29.58 3.22
C GLN A 136 -20.19 28.43 4.19
N ALA A 137 -21.46 28.36 4.62
CA ALA A 137 -21.93 27.27 5.47
C ALA A 137 -21.83 25.90 4.75
N ALA A 138 -22.17 25.85 3.45
CA ALA A 138 -22.02 24.64 2.64
C ALA A 138 -20.54 24.22 2.48
N GLN A 139 -19.64 25.16 2.23
CA GLN A 139 -18.20 24.90 2.14
C GLN A 139 -17.62 24.39 3.46
N GLN A 140 -18.05 24.94 4.59
CA GLN A 140 -17.63 24.42 5.90
C GLN A 140 -18.06 22.97 6.08
N LEU A 141 -19.31 22.63 5.78
CA LEU A 141 -19.81 21.24 5.85
C LEU A 141 -19.06 20.31 4.91
N GLN A 142 -18.68 20.77 3.72
CA GLN A 142 -17.85 20.00 2.78
C GLN A 142 -16.46 19.71 3.37
N GLY A 143 -15.84 20.69 4.02
CA GLY A 143 -14.57 20.53 4.72
C GLY A 143 -14.65 19.50 5.85
N GLU A 144 -15.70 19.58 6.69
CA GLU A 144 -15.96 18.61 7.75
C GLU A 144 -16.20 17.19 7.20
N LEU A 145 -16.90 17.06 6.08
CA LEU A 145 -17.11 15.78 5.39
C LEU A 145 -15.79 15.20 4.89
N ALA A 146 -14.92 16.01 4.29
CA ALA A 146 -13.61 15.56 3.81
C ALA A 146 -12.74 15.04 4.97
N ASP A 147 -12.73 15.70 6.12
CA ASP A 147 -12.04 15.26 7.33
C ASP A 147 -12.59 13.91 7.83
N LEU A 148 -13.91 13.78 7.94
CA LEU A 148 -14.54 12.52 8.36
C LEU A 148 -14.27 11.37 7.38
N GLN A 149 -14.24 11.63 6.07
CA GLN A 149 -13.90 10.63 5.05
C GLN A 149 -12.45 10.18 5.17
N SER A 150 -11.52 11.11 5.46
CA SER A 150 -10.12 10.79 5.71
C SER A 150 -9.95 9.89 6.93
N ARG A 151 -10.63 10.21 8.04
CA ARG A 151 -10.63 9.40 9.25
C ARG A 151 -11.26 8.02 9.05
N LEU A 152 -12.31 7.94 8.22
CA LEU A 152 -12.92 6.65 7.84
C LEU A 152 -11.94 5.80 7.05
N THR A 153 -11.21 6.40 6.12
CA THR A 153 -10.17 5.70 5.33
C THR A 153 -9.06 5.18 6.23
N GLU A 154 -8.56 5.99 7.15
CA GLU A 154 -7.57 5.59 8.15
C GLU A 154 -8.07 4.41 9.01
N SER A 155 -9.31 4.49 9.51
CA SER A 155 -9.92 3.42 10.29
C SER A 155 -10.00 2.10 9.51
N ARG A 156 -10.35 2.14 8.22
CA ARG A 156 -10.39 0.97 7.33
C ARG A 156 -9.00 0.38 7.07
N ILE A 157 -7.98 1.22 6.93
CA ILE A 157 -6.59 0.76 6.80
C ILE A 157 -6.16 0.04 8.07
N ASN A 158 -6.48 0.59 9.24
CA ASN A 158 -6.17 -0.02 10.53
C ASN A 158 -6.87 -1.38 10.70
N ILE A 159 -8.15 -1.50 10.32
CA ILE A 159 -8.85 -2.81 10.32
C ILE A 159 -8.15 -3.82 9.40
N ARG A 160 -7.69 -3.39 8.22
CA ARG A 160 -6.94 -4.26 7.31
C ARG A 160 -5.62 -4.73 7.90
N TYR A 161 -4.92 -3.87 8.64
CA TYR A 161 -3.66 -4.20 9.29
C TYR A 161 -3.82 -5.11 10.52
N GLN A 162 -5.02 -5.26 11.04
CA GLN A 162 -5.34 -6.20 12.12
C GLN A 162 -5.47 -7.65 11.62
N ASP A 163 -5.70 -7.87 10.32
CA ASP A 163 -5.57 -9.18 9.67
C ASP A 163 -4.14 -9.32 9.11
N ILE A 164 -3.28 -10.04 9.82
CA ILE A 164 -1.91 -10.31 9.36
C ILE A 164 -1.95 -11.43 8.32
N ARG A 165 -1.49 -11.14 7.10
CA ARG A 165 -1.57 -12.05 5.96
C ARG A 165 -0.21 -12.45 5.42
N SER A 166 -0.14 -13.63 4.82
CA SER A 166 1.06 -14.08 4.12
C SER A 166 1.28 -13.31 2.83
N PRO A 167 2.46 -12.73 2.60
CA PRO A 167 2.81 -12.08 1.33
C PRO A 167 3.17 -13.07 0.21
N VAL A 168 3.46 -14.34 0.55
CA VAL A 168 3.93 -15.38 -0.38
C VAL A 168 3.37 -16.75 0.01
N ASP A 169 3.41 -17.69 -0.93
CA ASP A 169 3.21 -19.11 -0.62
C ASP A 169 4.43 -19.65 0.11
N GLY A 170 4.26 -20.38 1.19
CA GLY A 170 5.40 -20.86 1.98
C GLY A 170 5.02 -21.68 3.20
N VAL A 171 5.97 -21.85 4.10
CA VAL A 171 5.82 -22.53 5.38
C VAL A 171 6.11 -21.56 6.51
N VAL A 172 5.25 -21.56 7.52
CA VAL A 172 5.42 -20.76 8.74
C VAL A 172 6.57 -21.30 9.56
N PHE A 173 7.43 -20.41 10.00
CA PHE A 173 8.60 -20.73 10.82
C PHE A 173 8.84 -19.65 11.87
N ASP A 174 9.39 -20.00 13.04
CA ASP A 174 9.73 -19.07 14.13
C ASP A 174 8.50 -18.27 14.60
N LEU A 175 7.37 -18.96 14.84
CA LEU A 175 6.13 -18.39 15.31
C LEU A 175 6.26 -17.99 16.80
N LYS A 176 6.30 -16.69 17.09
CA LYS A 176 6.48 -16.16 18.45
C LYS A 176 5.20 -16.15 19.30
N PRO A 177 4.02 -15.75 18.77
CA PRO A 177 2.79 -15.80 19.52
C PRO A 177 2.46 -17.21 19.98
N THR A 178 2.15 -17.37 21.27
CA THR A 178 1.77 -18.66 21.87
C THR A 178 0.27 -18.94 21.83
N GLY A 179 -0.55 -17.91 21.57
CA GLY A 179 -2.00 -18.04 21.51
C GLY A 179 -2.75 -16.72 21.67
N PRO A 180 -4.09 -16.77 21.72
CA PRO A 180 -4.92 -15.60 21.98
C PRO A 180 -4.54 -14.89 23.29
N GLY A 181 -4.63 -13.55 23.31
CA GLY A 181 -4.20 -12.72 24.42
C GLY A 181 -2.74 -12.24 24.35
N PHE A 182 -1.94 -12.75 23.40
CA PHE A 182 -0.60 -12.22 23.14
C PHE A 182 -0.69 -10.75 22.70
N VAL A 183 0.12 -9.88 23.34
CA VAL A 183 0.19 -8.46 22.99
C VAL A 183 1.36 -8.24 22.06
N ALA A 184 1.06 -7.96 20.80
CA ALA A 184 2.05 -7.62 19.78
C ALA A 184 2.30 -6.11 19.77
N GLN A 185 3.56 -5.71 19.68
CA GLN A 185 3.92 -4.31 19.48
C GLN A 185 4.03 -3.98 17.98
N GLY A 186 3.80 -2.70 17.62
CA GLY A 186 3.96 -2.26 16.22
C GLY A 186 5.39 -2.51 15.74
N SER A 187 5.52 -3.00 14.51
CA SER A 187 6.77 -3.41 13.86
C SER A 187 7.49 -4.60 14.50
N GLU A 188 6.84 -5.30 15.42
CA GLU A 188 7.42 -6.51 16.02
C GLU A 188 7.35 -7.69 15.03
N PRO A 189 8.47 -8.43 14.82
CA PRO A 189 8.45 -9.66 14.04
C PRO A 189 7.76 -10.77 14.82
N VAL A 190 6.68 -11.32 14.26
CA VAL A 190 5.87 -12.36 14.91
C VAL A 190 6.09 -13.75 14.35
N MET A 191 6.51 -13.86 13.10
CA MET A 191 6.86 -15.12 12.45
C MET A 191 7.68 -14.88 11.19
N LYS A 192 8.18 -15.96 10.62
CA LYS A 192 8.84 -15.97 9.30
C LYS A 192 8.08 -16.89 8.36
N ILE A 193 8.04 -16.55 7.08
CA ILE A 193 7.52 -17.43 6.04
C ILE A 193 8.64 -17.76 5.08
N VAL A 194 8.84 -19.04 4.89
CA VAL A 194 9.83 -19.59 3.97
C VAL A 194 9.12 -20.04 2.72
N PRO A 195 9.33 -19.37 1.57
CA PRO A 195 8.75 -19.79 0.30
C PRO A 195 9.28 -21.17 -0.10
N TYR A 196 8.39 -22.13 -0.37
CA TYR A 196 8.83 -23.47 -0.75
C TYR A 196 9.19 -23.63 -2.23
N ASP A 197 8.79 -22.68 -3.09
CA ASP A 197 9.11 -22.73 -4.52
C ASP A 197 10.49 -22.17 -4.88
N ASN A 198 11.26 -21.72 -3.89
CA ASN A 198 12.53 -21.02 -4.10
C ASN A 198 13.56 -21.30 -3.01
N LEU A 199 13.64 -22.53 -2.51
CA LEU A 199 14.73 -22.89 -1.62
C LEU A 199 16.06 -22.73 -2.36
N GLN A 200 17.00 -22.06 -1.72
CA GLN A 200 18.36 -21.87 -2.21
C GLN A 200 19.33 -22.52 -1.22
N ALA A 201 20.37 -23.13 -1.74
CA ALA A 201 21.45 -23.58 -0.88
C ALA A 201 22.41 -22.40 -0.65
N LYS A 202 22.65 -22.06 0.61
CA LYS A 202 23.68 -21.10 1.00
C LYS A 202 24.92 -21.87 1.45
N VAL A 203 26.04 -21.58 0.83
CA VAL A 203 27.32 -22.20 1.12
C VAL A 203 28.41 -21.16 1.29
N GLU A 204 29.52 -21.54 1.91
CA GLU A 204 30.68 -20.69 2.07
C GLU A 204 31.84 -21.31 1.27
N ILE A 205 32.47 -20.50 0.43
CA ILE A 205 33.59 -20.89 -0.39
C ILE A 205 34.88 -20.36 0.25
N ASP A 206 35.82 -21.23 0.52
CA ASP A 206 37.11 -20.83 1.06
C ASP A 206 37.84 -19.86 0.10
N SER A 207 38.51 -18.84 0.66
CA SER A 207 39.21 -17.81 -0.11
C SER A 207 40.33 -18.40 -1.00
N SER A 208 40.93 -19.49 -0.59
CA SER A 208 41.95 -20.18 -1.37
C SER A 208 41.41 -20.80 -2.68
N LYS A 209 40.09 -21.04 -2.75
CA LYS A 209 39.42 -21.69 -3.89
C LYS A 209 38.62 -20.74 -4.76
N ILE A 210 38.38 -19.50 -4.28
CA ILE A 210 37.50 -18.56 -4.95
C ILE A 210 37.93 -18.18 -6.37
N GLY A 211 39.23 -18.15 -6.63
CA GLY A 211 39.79 -17.81 -7.95
C GLY A 211 39.37 -18.80 -9.07
N PHE A 212 39.01 -20.05 -8.71
CA PHE A 212 38.58 -21.08 -9.65
C PHE A 212 37.05 -21.17 -9.80
N VAL A 213 36.30 -20.50 -8.94
CA VAL A 213 34.84 -20.56 -8.91
C VAL A 213 34.25 -19.40 -9.70
N ARG A 214 33.26 -19.69 -10.54
CA ARG A 214 32.53 -18.66 -11.31
C ARG A 214 31.05 -18.92 -11.25
N VAL A 215 30.29 -17.84 -11.26
CA VAL A 215 28.83 -17.86 -11.38
C VAL A 215 28.42 -18.65 -12.65
N GLY A 216 27.34 -19.39 -12.58
CA GLY A 216 26.83 -20.26 -13.64
C GLY A 216 27.43 -21.69 -13.63
N LYS A 217 28.37 -22.01 -12.76
CA LYS A 217 28.91 -23.36 -12.64
C LYS A 217 27.89 -24.33 -12.05
N PRO A 218 27.84 -25.59 -12.58
CA PRO A 218 26.99 -26.63 -12.00
C PRO A 218 27.57 -27.08 -10.65
N VAL A 219 26.66 -27.38 -9.73
CA VAL A 219 26.99 -27.80 -8.36
C VAL A 219 26.21 -29.06 -8.02
N ASP A 220 26.87 -30.05 -7.46
CA ASP A 220 26.24 -31.21 -6.86
C ASP A 220 26.14 -30.98 -5.34
N ILE A 221 24.95 -31.17 -4.80
CA ILE A 221 24.63 -30.88 -3.40
C ILE A 221 24.20 -32.15 -2.71
N SER A 222 24.89 -32.47 -1.62
CA SER A 222 24.57 -33.57 -0.73
C SER A 222 24.03 -33.02 0.58
N ILE A 223 22.91 -33.56 1.05
CA ILE A 223 22.32 -33.17 2.33
C ILE A 223 22.85 -34.09 3.41
N ASP A 224 23.36 -33.53 4.50
CA ASP A 224 24.05 -34.33 5.52
C ASP A 224 23.10 -35.34 6.21
N SER A 225 21.83 -35.05 6.32
CA SER A 225 20.80 -35.95 6.89
C SER A 225 20.40 -37.09 5.94
N PHE A 226 20.83 -37.06 4.66
CA PHE A 226 20.46 -38.04 3.64
C PHE A 226 21.69 -38.46 2.85
N PRO A 227 22.30 -39.61 3.20
CA PRO A 227 23.51 -40.09 2.52
C PRO A 227 23.32 -40.20 1.00
N SER A 228 24.26 -39.66 0.24
CA SER A 228 24.20 -39.62 -1.23
C SER A 228 24.21 -40.99 -1.88
N SER A 229 24.72 -42.03 -1.17
CA SER A 229 24.65 -43.42 -1.59
C SER A 229 23.24 -43.93 -1.82
N ASP A 230 22.29 -43.49 -0.97
CA ASP A 230 20.92 -43.99 -0.94
C ASP A 230 19.95 -43.04 -1.58
N PHE A 231 20.19 -41.72 -1.40
CA PHE A 231 19.28 -40.64 -1.80
C PHE A 231 19.77 -39.90 -3.05
N GLY A 232 21.00 -40.12 -3.51
CA GLY A 232 21.56 -39.38 -4.64
C GLY A 232 22.03 -37.96 -4.26
N VAL A 233 22.27 -37.15 -5.27
CA VAL A 233 22.68 -35.75 -5.13
C VAL A 233 21.67 -34.83 -5.79
N LEU A 234 21.49 -33.66 -5.21
CA LEU A 234 20.71 -32.58 -5.83
C LEU A 234 21.63 -31.83 -6.78
N HIS A 235 21.08 -31.43 -7.92
CA HIS A 235 21.77 -30.58 -8.86
C HIS A 235 21.34 -29.12 -8.68
N GLY A 236 22.31 -28.23 -8.80
CA GLY A 236 22.08 -26.78 -8.73
C GLY A 236 23.04 -26.01 -9.61
N THR A 237 22.87 -24.73 -9.68
CA THR A 237 23.72 -23.80 -10.40
C THR A 237 24.14 -22.68 -9.47
N LEU A 238 25.41 -22.33 -9.44
CA LEU A 238 25.92 -21.21 -8.65
C LEU A 238 25.40 -19.91 -9.22
N ARG A 239 24.53 -19.24 -8.47
CA ARG A 239 23.83 -18.02 -8.91
C ARG A 239 24.57 -16.74 -8.53
N ARG A 240 25.13 -16.72 -7.32
CA ARG A 240 25.79 -15.53 -6.79
C ARG A 240 26.92 -15.90 -5.84
N ILE A 241 27.96 -15.08 -5.85
CA ILE A 241 29.05 -15.09 -4.87
C ILE A 241 29.03 -13.71 -4.21
N GLY A 242 29.07 -13.64 -2.88
CA GLY A 242 29.13 -12.39 -2.15
C GLY A 242 30.43 -11.64 -2.45
N SER A 243 30.36 -10.32 -2.49
CA SER A 243 31.51 -9.44 -2.71
C SER A 243 32.45 -9.39 -1.51
N ASP A 244 31.87 -9.55 -0.30
CA ASP A 244 32.60 -9.42 0.94
C ASP A 244 32.91 -10.80 1.54
N ALA A 245 34.14 -10.98 2.00
CA ALA A 245 34.56 -12.18 2.68
C ALA A 245 34.14 -12.12 4.17
N LEU A 246 33.58 -13.21 4.64
CA LEU A 246 33.34 -13.43 6.06
C LEU A 246 34.69 -13.65 6.77
N PRO A 247 34.96 -12.97 7.89
CA PRO A 247 36.18 -13.14 8.64
C PRO A 247 36.25 -14.52 9.28
N PRO A 248 37.48 -14.98 9.62
CA PRO A 248 37.66 -16.20 10.38
C PRO A 248 36.88 -16.17 11.70
N ASP A 249 36.32 -17.30 12.08
CA ASP A 249 35.65 -17.53 13.36
C ASP A 249 36.34 -18.70 14.13
N GLN A 250 35.86 -19.02 15.34
CA GLN A 250 36.41 -20.05 16.20
C GLN A 250 36.40 -21.46 15.57
N LEU A 251 35.48 -21.70 14.62
CA LEU A 251 35.30 -23.00 13.97
C LEU A 251 36.01 -23.08 12.59
N LYS A 252 36.16 -21.94 11.93
CA LYS A 252 36.72 -21.84 10.58
C LYS A 252 37.75 -20.71 10.52
N GLN A 253 39.01 -21.05 10.43
CA GLN A 253 40.14 -20.12 10.53
C GLN A 253 40.51 -19.41 9.22
N THR A 254 39.72 -19.59 8.15
CA THR A 254 39.97 -18.98 6.85
C THR A 254 38.90 -17.98 6.48
N TYR A 255 39.25 -16.99 5.64
CA TYR A 255 38.26 -16.09 5.00
C TYR A 255 37.40 -16.91 4.04
N ARG A 256 36.09 -16.63 4.03
CA ARG A 256 35.11 -17.39 3.25
C ARG A 256 34.17 -16.45 2.55
N TYR A 257 33.81 -16.74 1.32
CA TYR A 257 32.86 -15.99 0.53
C TYR A 257 31.51 -16.69 0.58
N PRO A 258 30.43 -15.98 1.01
CA PRO A 258 29.09 -16.54 0.97
C PRO A 258 28.65 -16.70 -0.49
N ALA A 259 28.05 -17.83 -0.81
CA ALA A 259 27.59 -18.13 -2.15
C ALA A 259 26.17 -18.73 -2.12
N GLU A 260 25.38 -18.39 -3.12
CA GLU A 260 24.02 -18.85 -3.28
C GLU A 260 23.91 -19.77 -4.50
N ILE A 261 23.34 -20.94 -4.29
CA ILE A 261 23.13 -21.94 -5.31
C ILE A 261 21.64 -22.10 -5.54
N GLN A 262 21.21 -21.93 -6.77
CA GLN A 262 19.84 -22.21 -7.19
C GLN A 262 19.68 -23.70 -7.41
N LEU A 263 18.74 -24.32 -6.70
CA LEU A 263 18.41 -25.73 -6.82
C LEU A 263 17.58 -25.98 -8.08
N GLN A 264 17.85 -27.06 -8.80
CA GLN A 264 17.02 -27.50 -9.93
C GLN A 264 15.73 -28.19 -9.47
N SER A 265 15.73 -28.76 -8.27
CA SER A 265 14.56 -29.41 -7.67
C SER A 265 14.43 -29.02 -6.21
N GLN A 266 13.19 -28.85 -5.76
CA GLN A 266 12.84 -28.59 -4.36
C GLN A 266 12.57 -29.89 -3.59
N GLN A 267 12.78 -31.04 -4.23
CA GLN A 267 12.56 -32.37 -3.67
C GLN A 267 13.76 -33.27 -3.98
N LEU A 268 14.12 -34.09 -3.03
CA LEU A 268 15.09 -35.15 -3.21
C LEU A 268 14.37 -36.41 -3.71
N LYS A 269 14.75 -36.92 -4.87
CA LYS A 269 14.22 -38.18 -5.42
C LYS A 269 14.98 -39.37 -4.89
N LEU A 270 14.27 -40.28 -4.23
CA LEU A 270 14.85 -41.53 -3.78
C LEU A 270 14.98 -42.54 -4.94
N LYS A 271 15.86 -43.49 -4.80
CA LYS A 271 16.07 -44.60 -5.80
C LYS A 271 14.81 -45.46 -5.96
N ASN A 272 13.95 -45.54 -4.96
CA ASN A 272 12.66 -46.24 -5.00
C ASN A 272 11.52 -45.44 -5.65
N GLY A 273 11.80 -44.22 -6.18
CA GLY A 273 10.82 -43.36 -6.84
C GLY A 273 10.05 -42.43 -5.90
N ALA A 274 10.18 -42.53 -4.58
CA ALA A 274 9.57 -41.60 -3.64
C ALA A 274 10.30 -40.26 -3.69
N SER A 275 9.54 -39.17 -3.40
CA SER A 275 10.08 -37.81 -3.34
C SER A 275 10.01 -37.27 -1.90
N LEU A 276 11.12 -36.72 -1.44
CA LEU A 276 11.22 -36.11 -0.13
C LEU A 276 11.34 -34.59 -0.29
N PRO A 277 10.41 -33.78 0.25
CA PRO A 277 10.51 -32.34 0.16
C PRO A 277 11.67 -31.83 1.01
N LEU A 278 12.43 -30.87 0.47
CA LEU A 278 13.49 -30.20 1.19
C LEU A 278 12.89 -29.27 2.25
N GLN A 279 13.59 -29.18 3.39
CA GLN A 279 13.20 -28.28 4.48
C GLN A 279 14.30 -27.24 4.71
N VAL A 280 13.88 -26.07 5.20
CA VAL A 280 14.81 -25.02 5.60
C VAL A 280 15.58 -25.46 6.84
N GLY A 281 16.87 -25.09 6.90
CA GLY A 281 17.73 -25.45 8.03
C GLY A 281 18.45 -26.79 7.86
N MET A 282 18.24 -27.52 6.77
CA MET A 282 19.02 -28.72 6.46
C MET A 282 20.48 -28.37 6.18
N SER A 283 21.41 -29.06 6.86
CA SER A 283 22.84 -28.95 6.58
C SER A 283 23.18 -29.67 5.28
N LEU A 284 24.08 -29.08 4.51
CA LEU A 284 24.44 -29.57 3.20
C LEU A 284 25.93 -29.35 2.88
N LYS A 285 26.44 -30.16 1.94
CA LYS A 285 27.76 -30.01 1.31
C LYS A 285 27.56 -29.78 -0.17
N ALA A 286 28.28 -28.80 -0.74
CA ALA A 286 28.22 -28.48 -2.15
C ALA A 286 29.57 -28.75 -2.85
N ASN A 287 29.52 -29.50 -3.92
CA ASN A 287 30.67 -29.77 -4.79
C ASN A 287 30.53 -28.99 -6.09
N ILE A 288 31.30 -27.92 -6.24
CA ILE A 288 31.28 -27.08 -7.43
C ILE A 288 32.17 -27.69 -8.50
N LYS A 289 31.62 -27.99 -9.68
CA LYS A 289 32.35 -28.56 -10.80
C LYS A 289 33.17 -27.49 -11.52
N LEU A 290 34.47 -27.47 -11.31
CA LEU A 290 35.34 -26.41 -11.83
C LEU A 290 35.65 -26.60 -13.33
N ARG A 291 36.03 -27.81 -13.74
CA ARG A 291 36.32 -28.16 -15.16
C ARG A 291 36.09 -29.66 -15.41
N LYS A 292 35.78 -30.00 -16.63
CA LYS A 292 35.85 -31.38 -17.12
C LYS A 292 37.23 -31.56 -17.69
N VAL A 293 37.97 -32.58 -17.26
CA VAL A 293 39.24 -33.00 -17.83
C VAL A 293 39.07 -34.40 -18.38
N THR A 294 39.50 -34.64 -19.59
CA THR A 294 39.54 -35.98 -20.14
C THR A 294 40.74 -36.74 -19.60
N TYR A 295 40.67 -38.08 -19.50
CA TYR A 295 41.78 -38.90 -19.05
C TYR A 295 43.06 -38.67 -19.87
N LEU A 296 42.90 -38.39 -21.17
CA LEU A 296 44.01 -38.03 -22.06
C LEU A 296 44.70 -36.73 -21.67
N GLN A 297 43.92 -35.71 -21.24
CA GLN A 297 44.46 -34.43 -20.76
C GLN A 297 45.18 -34.56 -19.42
N LEU A 298 44.75 -35.47 -18.55
CA LEU A 298 45.45 -35.77 -17.30
C LEU A 298 46.81 -36.44 -17.57
N LEU A 299 46.85 -37.43 -18.47
CA LEU A 299 48.08 -38.09 -18.88
C LEU A 299 49.06 -37.11 -19.57
N LEU A 300 48.57 -36.28 -20.50
CA LEU A 300 49.41 -35.30 -21.18
C LEU A 300 49.90 -34.19 -20.25
N GLY A 301 49.10 -33.79 -19.24
CA GLY A 301 49.48 -32.80 -18.23
C GLY A 301 50.64 -33.27 -17.36
N GLU A 302 50.62 -34.53 -16.91
CA GLU A 302 51.75 -35.12 -16.16
C GLU A 302 53.02 -35.20 -17.00
N PHE A 303 52.91 -35.43 -18.30
CA PHE A 303 54.05 -35.42 -19.21
C PHE A 303 54.65 -34.04 -19.48
N GLN A 304 53.77 -33.00 -19.56
CA GLN A 304 54.19 -31.59 -19.72
C GLN A 304 54.90 -31.08 -18.47
N ASP A 305 54.34 -31.34 -17.27
CA ASP A 305 54.97 -30.92 -16.01
C ASP A 305 56.34 -31.57 -15.79
N LYS A 306 56.51 -32.85 -16.20
CA LYS A 306 57.80 -33.50 -16.18
C LYS A 306 58.79 -32.99 -17.23
N ALA A 307 58.33 -32.62 -18.42
CA ALA A 307 59.14 -32.03 -19.46
C ALA A 307 59.61 -30.60 -19.12
N ASP A 308 58.79 -29.80 -18.47
CA ASP A 308 59.15 -28.46 -18.02
C ASP A 308 60.07 -28.48 -16.78
N SER A 309 59.98 -29.49 -15.93
CA SER A 309 60.98 -29.69 -14.85
C SER A 309 62.33 -30.07 -15.32
N LEU A 310 62.44 -30.82 -16.45
CA LEU A 310 63.69 -31.16 -17.09
C LEU A 310 64.33 -30.01 -17.88
N LYS A 311 63.60 -29.01 -18.27
CA LYS A 311 64.11 -27.76 -18.92
C LYS A 311 64.64 -26.73 -17.95
N ARG A 312 64.46 -26.92 -16.65
CA ARG A 312 64.92 -25.97 -15.59
C ARG A 312 66.16 -26.55 -14.82
N LEU A 313 66.73 -27.62 -15.26
CA LEU A 313 68.02 -28.13 -14.87
C LEU A 313 69.07 -27.81 -15.99
#